data_beff7914a9894efdd09bba3f3a0f7422
#
_entry.id   beff7914a9894efdd09bba3f3a0f7422
#
_cell.length_a   1.000
_cell.length_b   1.000
_cell.length_c   1.000
_cell.angle_alpha   90.00
_cell.angle_beta   90.00
_cell.angle_gamma   90.00
#
_symmetry.space_group_name_H-M   'P 1'
#
loop_
_entity.id
_entity.type
_entity.pdbx_description
1 polymer ?
#
loop_
_entity_poly.entity_id
_entity_poly.type
_entity_poly.pdbx_seq_one_letter_code
_entity_poly.pdbx_strand_id
1 'polypeptide(L)'
;MSKQEWGNATWFLFHGLVTKLKPEYDSEYKVLLKHFITICSHLPCPDCQSHAIHTNNTATLKMIRSNNNLKDYFWRFHNRVNQRLNKKQFSMEQHDLMYNTCNVRLIVGPFRDAMNAKQPFSLMMQSLHRKRVV
;
A
#
# COMPACT_ATOMS: atom_id res chain seq x y z
N MET A 1 9.65 -2.72 -17.18
CA MET A 1 9.40 -1.64 -16.20
C MET A 1 10.52 -1.61 -15.17
N SER A 2 10.99 -0.44 -14.81
CA SER A 2 12.08 -0.30 -13.86
C SER A 2 11.62 -0.59 -12.41
N LYS A 3 12.59 -0.91 -11.54
CA LYS A 3 12.33 -1.12 -10.12
C LYS A 3 11.69 0.13 -9.48
N GLN A 4 12.13 1.32 -9.89
CA GLN A 4 11.58 2.57 -9.38
C GLN A 4 10.13 2.77 -9.81
N GLU A 5 9.79 2.44 -11.04
CA GLU A 5 8.42 2.61 -11.56
C GLU A 5 7.42 1.74 -10.84
N TRP A 6 7.71 0.45 -10.66
CA TRP A 6 6.77 -0.42 -9.95
C TRP A 6 6.71 -0.08 -8.46
N GLY A 7 7.83 0.36 -7.86
CA GLY A 7 7.85 0.79 -6.47
C GLY A 7 6.95 2.00 -6.26
N ASN A 8 7.07 3.01 -7.11
CA ASN A 8 6.22 4.20 -7.06
C ASN A 8 4.74 3.82 -7.23
N ALA A 9 4.43 2.96 -8.19
CA ALA A 9 3.06 2.53 -8.44
C ALA A 9 2.47 1.81 -7.23
N THR A 10 3.24 0.95 -6.58
CA THR A 10 2.83 0.23 -5.38
C THR A 10 2.51 1.19 -4.23
N TRP A 11 3.40 2.14 -3.96
CA TRP A 11 3.18 3.12 -2.90
C TRP A 11 1.98 4.00 -3.18
N PHE A 12 1.81 4.48 -4.42
CA PHE A 12 0.64 5.26 -4.79
C PHE A 12 -0.65 4.50 -4.54
N LEU A 13 -0.68 3.23 -4.91
CA LEU A 13 -1.86 2.39 -4.69
C LEU A 13 -2.23 2.31 -3.21
N PHE A 14 -1.31 1.89 -2.36
CA PHE A 14 -1.64 1.62 -0.96
C PHE A 14 -1.87 2.89 -0.15
N HIS A 15 -1.06 3.92 -0.34
CA HIS A 15 -1.33 5.22 0.30
C HIS A 15 -2.66 5.80 -0.17
N GLY A 16 -2.96 5.69 -1.45
CA GLY A 16 -4.21 6.17 -2.01
C GLY A 16 -5.42 5.41 -1.46
N LEU A 17 -5.36 4.08 -1.45
CA LEU A 17 -6.48 3.26 -0.97
C LEU A 17 -6.76 3.51 0.52
N VAL A 18 -5.73 3.54 1.36
CA VAL A 18 -5.92 3.76 2.80
C VAL A 18 -6.48 5.15 3.10
N THR A 19 -6.11 6.15 2.30
CA THR A 19 -6.60 7.52 2.45
C THR A 19 -8.05 7.65 1.98
N LYS A 20 -8.43 6.92 0.93
CA LYS A 20 -9.77 7.00 0.34
C LYS A 20 -10.78 6.04 0.95
N LEU A 21 -10.38 5.17 1.87
CA LEU A 21 -11.31 4.28 2.55
C LEU A 21 -12.36 5.10 3.29
N LYS A 22 -13.63 4.84 3.01
CA LYS A 22 -14.74 5.58 3.62
C LYS A 22 -14.82 5.28 5.12
N PRO A 23 -15.10 6.27 5.97
CA PRO A 23 -15.15 6.06 7.43
C PRO A 23 -16.12 4.97 7.87
N GLU A 24 -17.27 4.83 7.21
CA GLU A 24 -18.27 3.80 7.52
C GLU A 24 -17.79 2.38 7.24
N TYR A 25 -16.68 2.24 6.48
CA TYR A 25 -16.07 0.96 6.16
C TYR A 25 -14.68 0.80 6.80
N ASP A 26 -14.46 1.47 7.94
CA ASP A 26 -13.14 1.44 8.62
C ASP A 26 -12.61 0.02 8.80
N SER A 27 -13.45 -0.92 9.17
CA SER A 27 -13.03 -2.32 9.40
C SER A 27 -12.44 -2.99 8.17
N GLU A 28 -12.64 -2.46 6.97
CA GLU A 28 -12.05 -2.98 5.74
C GLU A 28 -10.53 -2.73 5.65
N TYR A 29 -9.96 -2.01 6.60
CA TYR A 29 -8.50 -1.89 6.68
C TYR A 29 -7.84 -3.28 6.75
N LYS A 30 -8.52 -4.27 7.32
CA LYS A 30 -8.02 -5.64 7.41
C LYS A 30 -7.82 -6.26 6.03
N VAL A 31 -8.75 -5.97 5.10
CA VAL A 31 -8.66 -6.43 3.72
C VAL A 31 -7.48 -5.77 3.02
N LEU A 32 -7.32 -4.45 3.18
CA LEU A 32 -6.19 -3.72 2.61
C LEU A 32 -4.87 -4.27 3.11
N LEU A 33 -4.76 -4.48 4.42
CA LEU A 33 -3.54 -5.00 5.04
C LEU A 33 -3.20 -6.39 4.52
N LYS A 34 -4.18 -7.27 4.45
CA LYS A 34 -4.00 -8.63 3.95
C LYS A 34 -3.44 -8.62 2.52
N HIS A 35 -4.04 -7.82 1.64
CA HIS A 35 -3.62 -7.74 0.26
C HIS A 35 -2.26 -7.07 0.11
N PHE A 36 -1.97 -6.06 0.93
CA PHE A 36 -0.66 -5.43 0.97
C PHE A 36 0.42 -6.45 1.28
N ILE A 37 0.23 -7.27 2.31
CA ILE A 37 1.18 -8.31 2.69
C ILE A 37 1.36 -9.31 1.54
N THR A 38 0.26 -9.72 0.90
CA THR A 38 0.30 -10.66 -0.22
C THR A 38 1.11 -10.08 -1.38
N ILE A 39 0.88 -8.81 -1.72
CA ILE A 39 1.63 -8.14 -2.80
C ILE A 39 3.10 -8.01 -2.44
N CYS A 40 3.42 -7.70 -1.19
CA CYS A 40 4.81 -7.64 -0.73
C CYS A 40 5.55 -8.98 -0.94
N SER A 41 4.84 -10.10 -0.81
CA SER A 41 5.40 -11.43 -1.04
C SER A 41 5.66 -11.73 -2.51
N HIS A 42 5.15 -10.92 -3.43
CA HIS A 42 5.26 -11.12 -4.87
C HIS A 42 6.01 -9.97 -5.57
N LEU A 43 6.71 -9.13 -4.81
CA LEU A 43 7.48 -8.04 -5.39
C LEU A 43 8.58 -8.58 -6.32
N PRO A 44 8.85 -7.91 -7.46
CA PRO A 44 9.86 -8.36 -8.42
C PRO A 44 11.29 -8.03 -7.97
N CYS A 45 11.55 -8.00 -6.68
CA CYS A 45 12.84 -7.68 -6.09
C CYS A 45 13.03 -8.55 -4.84
N PRO A 46 13.94 -9.55 -4.86
CA PRO A 46 14.13 -10.43 -3.71
C PRO A 46 14.49 -9.71 -2.41
N ASP A 47 15.36 -8.70 -2.47
CA ASP A 47 15.74 -7.93 -1.29
C ASP A 47 14.56 -7.15 -0.73
N CYS A 48 13.72 -6.61 -1.61
CA CYS A 48 12.50 -5.89 -1.20
C CYS A 48 11.51 -6.84 -0.54
N GLN A 49 11.33 -8.04 -1.08
CA GLN A 49 10.49 -9.08 -0.49
C GLN A 49 10.97 -9.44 0.91
N SER A 50 12.26 -9.73 1.06
CA SER A 50 12.84 -10.12 2.35
C SER A 50 12.67 -9.02 3.39
N HIS A 51 12.93 -7.78 3.02
CA HIS A 51 12.77 -6.63 3.91
C HIS A 51 11.30 -6.47 4.32
N ALA A 52 10.38 -6.59 3.38
CA ALA A 52 8.95 -6.47 3.66
C ALA A 52 8.46 -7.59 4.59
N ILE A 53 8.85 -8.82 4.34
CA ILE A 53 8.48 -9.97 5.18
C ILE A 53 8.99 -9.77 6.61
N HIS A 54 10.25 -9.35 6.76
CA HIS A 54 10.84 -9.11 8.07
C HIS A 54 10.14 -7.97 8.82
N THR A 55 9.80 -6.89 8.13
CA THR A 55 9.13 -5.73 8.72
C THR A 55 7.68 -6.03 9.09
N ASN A 56 6.98 -6.81 8.25
CA ASN A 56 5.56 -7.15 8.44
C ASN A 56 5.40 -8.40 9.33
N ASN A 57 6.14 -8.46 10.42
CA ASN A 57 6.03 -9.60 11.35
C ASN A 57 4.73 -9.53 12.17
N THR A 58 4.37 -10.67 12.78
CA THR A 58 3.14 -10.82 13.54
C THR A 58 2.98 -9.78 14.65
N ALA A 59 4.06 -9.48 15.39
CA ALA A 59 4.01 -8.51 16.48
C ALA A 59 3.64 -7.11 15.97
N THR A 60 4.25 -6.70 14.85
CA THR A 60 3.95 -5.41 14.21
C THR A 60 2.50 -5.35 13.74
N LEU A 61 2.03 -6.41 13.09
CA LEU A 61 0.67 -6.44 12.51
C LEU A 61 -0.41 -6.40 13.59
N LYS A 62 -0.17 -6.95 14.76
CA LYS A 62 -1.13 -6.92 15.88
C LYS A 62 -1.39 -5.51 16.41
N MET A 63 -0.50 -4.57 16.15
CA MET A 63 -0.65 -3.19 16.58
C MET A 63 -1.56 -2.37 15.65
N ILE A 64 -1.91 -2.90 14.50
CA ILE A 64 -2.77 -2.24 13.52
C ILE A 64 -4.22 -2.62 13.83
N ARG A 65 -5.02 -1.66 14.33
CA ARG A 65 -6.38 -1.91 14.80
C ARG A 65 -7.44 -1.03 14.15
N SER A 66 -7.04 -0.16 13.24
CA SER A 66 -7.94 0.76 12.55
C SER A 66 -7.33 1.18 11.22
N ASN A 67 -8.13 1.82 10.37
CA ASN A 67 -7.62 2.38 9.12
C ASN A 67 -6.60 3.49 9.37
N ASN A 68 -6.78 4.30 10.41
CA ASN A 68 -5.80 5.32 10.77
C ASN A 68 -4.47 4.69 11.20
N ASN A 69 -4.51 3.60 11.95
CA ASN A 69 -3.30 2.87 12.30
C ASN A 69 -2.61 2.33 11.03
N LEU A 70 -3.39 1.81 10.07
CA LEU A 70 -2.85 1.28 8.82
C LEU A 70 -2.22 2.38 7.97
N LYS A 71 -2.87 3.53 7.89
CA LYS A 71 -2.33 4.71 7.18
C LYS A 71 -0.98 5.11 7.76
N ASP A 72 -0.90 5.21 9.09
CA ASP A 72 0.34 5.53 9.80
C ASP A 72 1.41 4.46 9.56
N TYR A 73 1.02 3.20 9.58
CA TYR A 73 1.92 2.09 9.32
C TYR A 73 2.51 2.14 7.91
N PHE A 74 1.69 2.37 6.89
CA PHE A 74 2.17 2.51 5.51
C PHE A 74 3.16 3.67 5.37
N TRP A 75 2.87 4.78 6.01
CA TRP A 75 3.74 5.95 6.00
C TRP A 75 5.10 5.65 6.65
N ARG A 76 5.10 5.03 7.82
CA ARG A 76 6.33 4.65 8.54
C ARG A 76 7.13 3.62 7.75
N PHE A 77 6.46 2.63 7.21
CA PHE A 77 7.10 1.59 6.40
C PHE A 77 7.78 2.21 5.17
N HIS A 78 7.08 3.08 4.47
CA HIS A 78 7.62 3.76 3.29
C HIS A 78 8.86 4.58 3.66
N ASN A 79 8.81 5.33 4.74
CA ASN A 79 9.97 6.12 5.20
C ASN A 79 11.14 5.23 5.63
N ARG A 80 10.86 4.07 6.21
CA ARG A 80 11.92 3.10 6.53
C ARG A 80 12.59 2.57 5.27
N VAL A 81 11.83 2.28 4.23
CA VAL A 81 12.37 1.89 2.93
C VAL A 81 13.19 3.04 2.33
N ASN A 82 12.67 4.25 2.38
CA ASN A 82 13.38 5.44 1.90
C ASN A 82 14.73 5.61 2.62
N GLN A 83 14.75 5.44 3.93
CA GLN A 83 15.99 5.53 4.72
C GLN A 83 16.99 4.46 4.27
N ARG A 84 16.53 3.22 4.09
CA ARG A 84 17.38 2.11 3.63
C ARG A 84 17.98 2.39 2.25
N LEU A 85 17.22 3.04 1.38
CA LEU A 85 17.64 3.34 0.02
C LEU A 85 18.30 4.72 -0.12
N ASN A 86 18.58 5.42 0.99
CA ASN A 86 19.12 6.78 1.01
C ASN A 86 18.27 7.78 0.24
N LYS A 87 16.96 7.60 0.27
CA LYS A 87 15.99 8.53 -0.30
C LYS A 87 15.46 9.45 0.79
N LYS A 88 14.98 10.62 0.39
CA LYS A 88 14.41 11.60 1.31
C LYS A 88 13.13 11.04 1.96
N GLN A 89 13.02 11.20 3.28
CA GLN A 89 11.78 10.89 4.00
C GLN A 89 10.76 12.02 3.80
N PHE A 90 9.49 11.69 3.98
CA PHE A 90 8.41 12.67 3.86
C PHE A 90 7.55 12.67 5.14
N SER A 91 6.97 13.84 5.43
CA SER A 91 6.11 14.02 6.61
C SER A 91 4.70 13.51 6.35
N MET A 92 3.91 13.33 7.43
CA MET A 92 2.51 13.00 7.29
C MET A 92 1.72 14.13 6.59
N GLU A 93 2.13 15.38 6.78
CA GLU A 93 1.53 16.51 6.06
C GLU A 93 1.74 16.41 4.56
N GLN A 94 2.95 16.06 4.14
CA GLN A 94 3.27 15.84 2.72
C GLN A 94 2.48 14.66 2.16
N HIS A 95 2.34 13.60 2.94
CA HIS A 95 1.51 12.45 2.58
C HIS A 95 0.07 12.89 2.31
N ASP A 96 -0.52 13.64 3.23
CA ASP A 96 -1.91 14.07 3.12
C ASP A 96 -2.13 15.00 1.93
N LEU A 97 -1.21 15.94 1.69
CA LEU A 97 -1.28 16.80 0.52
C LEU A 97 -1.28 16.01 -0.79
N MET A 98 -0.50 14.94 -0.84
CA MET A 98 -0.40 14.12 -2.04
C MET A 98 -1.63 13.23 -2.25
N TYR A 99 -2.15 12.61 -1.20
CA TYR A 99 -3.15 11.56 -1.33
C TYR A 99 -4.58 11.97 -1.05
N ASN A 100 -4.85 13.08 -0.35
CA ASN A 100 -6.21 13.54 -0.11
C ASN A 100 -6.97 13.87 -1.38
N THR A 101 -6.27 14.33 -2.42
CA THR A 101 -6.87 14.71 -3.69
C THR A 101 -6.63 13.68 -4.80
N CYS A 102 -5.95 12.56 -4.51
CA CYS A 102 -5.64 11.56 -5.53
C CYS A 102 -6.91 10.85 -6.00
N ASN A 103 -6.88 10.39 -7.25
CA ASN A 103 -7.94 9.56 -7.82
C ASN A 103 -7.44 8.13 -7.91
N VAL A 104 -7.99 7.25 -7.07
CA VAL A 104 -7.59 5.84 -7.00
C VAL A 104 -7.74 5.15 -8.36
N ARG A 105 -8.76 5.50 -9.13
CA ARG A 105 -8.97 4.89 -10.46
C ARG A 105 -7.82 5.16 -11.41
N LEU A 106 -7.17 6.33 -11.29
CA LEU A 106 -6.01 6.67 -12.11
C LEU A 106 -4.75 5.93 -11.66
N ILE A 107 -4.73 5.42 -10.44
CA ILE A 107 -3.61 4.68 -9.88
C ILE A 107 -3.68 3.20 -10.27
N VAL A 108 -4.89 2.65 -10.33
CA VAL A 108 -5.12 1.21 -10.55
C VAL A 108 -4.54 0.73 -11.89
N GLY A 109 -4.74 1.49 -12.97
CA GLY A 109 -4.25 1.13 -14.29
C GLY A 109 -2.73 0.96 -14.32
N PRO A 110 -1.97 2.02 -13.97
CA PRO A 110 -0.51 1.91 -13.92
C PRO A 110 -0.01 0.78 -13.02
N PHE A 111 -0.64 0.56 -11.87
CA PHE A 111 -0.24 -0.52 -10.98
C PHE A 111 -0.49 -1.90 -11.61
N ARG A 112 -1.65 -2.09 -12.24
CA ARG A 112 -1.98 -3.33 -12.94
C ARG A 112 -0.96 -3.63 -14.03
N ASP A 113 -0.61 -2.62 -14.81
CA ASP A 113 0.36 -2.76 -15.89
C ASP A 113 1.74 -3.11 -15.31
N ALA A 114 2.13 -2.45 -14.23
CA ALA A 114 3.39 -2.68 -13.54
C ALA A 114 3.52 -4.11 -13.03
N MET A 115 2.44 -4.67 -12.51
CA MET A 115 2.41 -5.99 -11.90
C MET A 115 1.91 -7.08 -12.86
N ASN A 116 1.67 -6.73 -14.13
CA ASN A 116 1.14 -7.65 -15.15
C ASN A 116 -0.19 -8.27 -14.72
N ALA A 117 -1.04 -7.49 -14.06
CA ALA A 117 -2.37 -7.91 -13.57
C ALA A 117 -2.30 -9.21 -12.76
N LYS A 118 -1.32 -9.33 -11.89
CA LYS A 118 -1.16 -10.51 -11.05
C LYS A 118 -2.41 -10.77 -10.22
N GLN A 119 -2.72 -12.04 -10.02
CA GLN A 119 -3.96 -12.46 -9.38
C GLN A 119 -4.21 -11.83 -8.00
N PRO A 120 -3.21 -11.70 -7.09
CA PRO A 120 -3.45 -11.06 -5.79
C PRO A 120 -4.01 -9.64 -5.91
N PHE A 121 -3.49 -8.86 -6.88
CA PHE A 121 -3.99 -7.51 -7.13
C PHE A 121 -5.43 -7.54 -7.66
N SER A 122 -5.72 -8.40 -8.63
CA SER A 122 -7.05 -8.50 -9.22
C SER A 122 -8.10 -8.88 -8.18
N LEU A 123 -7.80 -9.83 -7.30
CA LEU A 123 -8.70 -10.23 -6.22
C LEU A 123 -8.96 -9.09 -5.24
N MET A 124 -7.93 -8.33 -4.89
CA MET A 124 -8.08 -7.17 -4.02
C MET A 124 -9.03 -6.15 -4.64
N MET A 125 -8.82 -5.78 -5.89
CA MET A 125 -9.64 -4.77 -6.57
C MET A 125 -11.08 -5.23 -6.71
N GLN A 126 -11.32 -6.50 -7.03
CA GLN A 126 -12.67 -7.06 -7.08
C GLN A 126 -13.38 -6.94 -5.74
N SER A 127 -12.69 -7.27 -4.64
CA SER A 127 -13.24 -7.18 -3.30
C SER A 127 -13.64 -5.75 -2.95
N LEU A 128 -12.74 -4.79 -3.19
CA LEU A 128 -12.98 -3.38 -2.87
C LEU A 128 -14.10 -2.78 -3.71
N HIS A 129 -14.16 -3.09 -5.01
CA HIS A 129 -15.21 -2.61 -5.90
C HIS A 129 -16.58 -3.18 -5.53
N ARG A 130 -16.63 -4.48 -5.23
CA ARG A 130 -17.87 -5.14 -4.82
C ARG A 130 -18.48 -4.50 -3.59
N LYS A 131 -17.64 -4.15 -2.62
CA LYS A 131 -18.07 -3.53 -1.35
C LYS A 131 -18.25 -2.02 -1.45
N ARG A 132 -17.79 -1.40 -2.52
CA ARG A 132 -17.83 0.06 -2.72
C ARG A 132 -17.22 0.84 -1.56
N VAL A 133 -16.10 0.37 -1.03
CA VAL A 133 -15.48 0.94 0.18
C VAL A 133 -14.49 2.06 -0.12
N VAL A 134 -14.13 2.25 -1.39
CA VAL A 134 -13.22 3.31 -1.83
C VAL A 134 -13.83 4.15 -2.94
#